data_43157a808ed7a5a0f14714e61c9d5cda
#
_entry.id   43157a808ed7a5a0f14714e61c9d5cda
#
_cell.length_a   1.000
_cell.length_b   1.000
_cell.length_c   1.000
_cell.angle_alpha   90.00
_cell.angle_beta   90.00
_cell.angle_gamma   90.00
#
_symmetry.space_group_name_H-M   'P 1'
#
loop_
_entity.id
_entity.type
_entity.pdbx_description
1 polymer ?
#
loop_
_entity_poly.entity_id
_entity_poly.type
_entity_poly.pdbx_seq_one_letter_code
_entity_poly.pdbx_strand_id
1 'polypeptide(L)'
;MAKIYLHKKLKNLIVALSIVLVIIVLLTVLLQVGTFCNEEGLKGGTLYDVISSVPNISVKNPKINEIAMLGSHDAFSDKISTASDSDPGNKGIMASKFFSALTKGVSTRFAKTQELDAKGQLSLGVRYFDIRASIIDGEWWTKHGLLSGKLDEYILQILEFAEEHDGEVIILDFQHVYLAEFTPHELFRHLSDVKRNGKNIYDFAEYKAENYPIGELRYNDVCAGGKTGLVLLFNCEDYDYTFADIESEYKCYYYDREADVRSLWHSTCVTTKLVREIDKECKLLKTTTTYSDKLRINQTQHTIKADGLYRVIFEWSLLNIADDYNAKLVQNANFDEWLSAMPIFMVDFTTSKKGDFNAKANKMIYDYNVRLCNG
;
A
#
# COMPACT_ATOMS: atom_id res chain seq x y z
N MET A 1 -3.23 -1.14 63.83
CA MET A 1 -2.95 -2.22 62.86
C MET A 1 -3.42 -1.93 61.43
N ALA A 2 -4.65 -1.53 61.19
CA ALA A 2 -5.16 -1.27 59.80
C ALA A 2 -4.38 -0.19 59.02
N LYS A 3 -3.98 0.91 59.70
CA LYS A 3 -3.23 2.01 59.05
C LYS A 3 -1.83 1.60 58.59
N ILE A 4 -1.15 0.72 59.31
CA ILE A 4 0.18 0.16 58.98
C ILE A 4 0.06 -0.82 57.81
N TYR A 5 -1.00 -1.62 57.77
CA TYR A 5 -1.29 -2.57 56.70
C TYR A 5 -1.62 -1.86 55.39
N LEU A 6 -2.40 -0.80 55.45
CA LEU A 6 -2.75 0.04 54.28
C LEU A 6 -1.50 0.72 53.71
N HIS A 7 -0.62 1.24 54.55
CA HIS A 7 0.64 1.88 54.14
C HIS A 7 1.58 0.86 53.43
N LYS A 8 1.66 -0.38 53.96
CA LYS A 8 2.46 -1.46 53.33
C LYS A 8 1.91 -1.88 51.97
N LYS A 9 0.58 -2.00 51.82
CA LYS A 9 -0.06 -2.28 50.52
C LYS A 9 0.19 -1.18 49.50
N LEU A 10 0.04 0.09 49.91
CA LEU A 10 0.31 1.23 49.07
C LEU A 10 1.75 1.30 48.61
N LYS A 11 2.71 1.03 49.54
CA LYS A 11 4.13 0.97 49.21
C LYS A 11 4.44 -0.15 48.19
N ASN A 12 3.88 -1.34 48.37
CA ASN A 12 4.05 -2.45 47.45
C ASN A 12 3.42 -2.13 46.06
N LEU A 13 2.30 -1.47 45.99
CA LEU A 13 1.65 -1.03 44.78
C LEU A 13 2.53 0.01 44.04
N ILE A 14 3.07 0.98 44.76
CA ILE A 14 3.98 1.99 44.20
C ILE A 14 5.25 1.30 43.61
N VAL A 15 5.84 0.36 44.34
CA VAL A 15 7.00 -0.39 43.89
C VAL A 15 6.66 -1.20 42.61
N ALA A 16 5.51 -1.88 42.60
CA ALA A 16 5.07 -2.66 41.45
C ALA A 16 4.84 -1.75 40.22
N LEU A 17 4.20 -0.60 40.39
CA LEU A 17 3.98 0.38 39.33
C LEU A 17 5.31 0.97 38.82
N SER A 18 6.26 1.23 39.72
CA SER A 18 7.59 1.72 39.36
C SER A 18 8.37 0.67 38.56
N ILE A 19 8.30 -0.60 38.91
CA ILE A 19 8.93 -1.70 38.16
C ILE A 19 8.30 -1.82 36.77
N VAL A 20 6.97 -1.77 36.66
CA VAL A 20 6.26 -1.78 35.38
C VAL A 20 6.67 -0.60 34.51
N LEU A 21 6.76 0.60 35.10
CA LEU A 21 7.20 1.81 34.39
C LEU A 21 8.65 1.67 33.89
N VAL A 22 9.56 1.16 34.72
CA VAL A 22 10.96 0.89 34.32
C VAL A 22 11.02 -0.12 33.21
N ILE A 23 10.22 -1.20 33.26
CA ILE A 23 10.14 -2.19 32.20
C ILE A 23 9.63 -1.55 30.89
N ILE A 24 8.59 -0.72 30.97
CA ILE A 24 8.05 0.00 29.80
C ILE A 24 9.12 0.93 29.22
N VAL A 25 9.83 1.69 30.05
CA VAL A 25 10.92 2.59 29.60
C VAL A 25 12.05 1.80 28.98
N LEU A 26 12.49 0.70 29.61
CA LEU A 26 13.52 -0.18 29.06
C LEU A 26 13.10 -0.81 27.73
N LEU A 27 11.85 -1.29 27.63
CA LEU A 27 11.30 -1.81 26.39
C LEU A 27 11.25 -0.72 25.31
N THR A 28 10.85 0.52 25.67
CA THR A 28 10.81 1.65 24.74
C THR A 28 12.21 2.01 24.26
N VAL A 29 13.21 2.06 25.16
CA VAL A 29 14.62 2.34 24.81
C VAL A 29 15.19 1.21 23.94
N LEU A 30 14.98 -0.03 24.33
CA LEU A 30 15.39 -1.18 23.53
C LEU A 30 14.72 -1.17 22.14
N LEU A 31 13.44 -0.84 22.07
CA LEU A 31 12.70 -0.67 20.80
C LEU A 31 13.23 0.51 19.98
N GLN A 32 13.79 1.54 20.57
CA GLN A 32 14.45 2.65 19.86
C GLN A 32 15.85 2.32 19.34
N VAL A 33 16.62 1.51 20.08
CA VAL A 33 18.01 1.16 19.72
C VAL A 33 18.08 0.18 18.53
N GLY A 34 17.05 -0.66 18.31
CA GLY A 34 17.00 -1.59 17.18
C GLY A 34 16.75 -0.95 15.80
N THR A 35 16.69 0.41 15.68
CA THR A 35 16.37 1.12 14.43
C THR A 35 17.56 1.41 13.53
N PHE A 36 18.77 1.02 13.89
CA PHE A 36 19.89 1.07 12.96
C PHE A 36 19.93 -0.18 12.06
N CYS A 37 18.83 -0.47 11.38
CA CYS A 37 18.88 -1.34 10.21
C CYS A 37 19.44 -0.52 9.07
N ASN A 38 20.55 -0.97 8.51
CA ASN A 38 21.28 -0.37 7.42
C ASN A 38 20.32 0.12 6.33
N GLU A 39 20.40 1.42 6.03
CA GLU A 39 19.82 2.09 4.87
C GLU A 39 20.52 1.69 3.54
N GLU A 40 21.16 0.54 3.46
CA GLU A 40 21.55 0.00 2.18
C GLU A 40 20.33 -0.65 1.53
N GLY A 41 19.39 0.23 1.12
CA GLY A 41 18.34 -0.12 0.18
C GLY A 41 18.96 -0.78 -1.06
N LEU A 42 18.27 -1.72 -1.64
CA LEU A 42 18.59 -2.22 -2.97
C LEU A 42 18.72 -1.00 -3.90
N LYS A 43 19.94 -0.62 -4.24
CA LYS A 43 20.19 0.36 -5.29
C LYS A 43 19.57 -0.23 -6.54
N GLY A 44 18.50 0.42 -7.05
CA GLY A 44 17.68 -0.06 -8.13
C GLY A 44 18.50 -0.64 -9.27
N GLY A 45 18.39 -1.92 -9.46
CA GLY A 45 18.68 -2.53 -10.75
C GLY A 45 17.42 -2.32 -11.61
N THR A 46 17.59 -1.98 -12.83
CA THR A 46 16.57 -1.80 -13.85
C THR A 46 15.71 -3.06 -13.97
N LEU A 47 14.61 -3.14 -13.22
CA LEU A 47 13.59 -4.18 -13.33
C LEU A 47 12.36 -3.70 -14.12
N TYR A 48 12.47 -2.56 -14.80
CA TYR A 48 11.39 -1.93 -15.57
C TYR A 48 10.83 -2.84 -16.67
N ASP A 49 11.70 -3.69 -17.21
CA ASP A 49 11.38 -4.44 -18.41
C ASP A 49 10.48 -5.65 -18.16
N VAL A 50 10.08 -5.92 -16.91
CA VAL A 50 9.35 -7.14 -16.60
C VAL A 50 7.96 -7.17 -17.23
N ILE A 51 7.23 -6.05 -17.21
CA ILE A 51 5.89 -5.98 -17.84
C ILE A 51 5.98 -5.41 -19.24
N SER A 52 6.74 -4.34 -19.48
CA SER A 52 6.91 -3.71 -20.79
C SER A 52 7.70 -4.58 -21.78
N SER A 53 8.59 -5.45 -21.29
CA SER A 53 9.32 -6.39 -22.14
C SER A 53 8.55 -7.67 -22.49
N VAL A 54 7.29 -7.83 -22.04
CA VAL A 54 6.47 -8.99 -22.42
C VAL A 54 6.16 -8.93 -23.91
N PRO A 55 6.68 -9.85 -24.73
CA PRO A 55 6.47 -9.83 -26.17
C PRO A 55 4.97 -9.91 -26.50
N ASN A 56 4.53 -9.06 -27.41
CA ASN A 56 3.16 -9.06 -27.92
C ASN A 56 2.05 -8.67 -26.96
N ILE A 57 2.35 -8.03 -25.80
CA ILE A 57 1.30 -7.60 -24.87
C ILE A 57 0.30 -6.64 -25.56
N SER A 58 0.77 -5.71 -26.36
CA SER A 58 -0.07 -4.79 -27.13
C SER A 58 -0.86 -5.51 -28.24
N VAL A 59 -0.32 -6.58 -28.83
CA VAL A 59 -0.99 -7.37 -29.86
C VAL A 59 -2.10 -8.24 -29.27
N LYS A 60 -1.84 -8.89 -28.14
CA LYS A 60 -2.85 -9.68 -27.40
C LYS A 60 -3.91 -8.81 -26.75
N ASN A 61 -3.54 -7.59 -26.39
CA ASN A 61 -4.41 -6.60 -25.77
C ASN A 61 -5.25 -7.18 -24.61
N PRO A 62 -4.61 -7.76 -23.59
CA PRO A 62 -5.32 -8.38 -22.46
C PRO A 62 -6.11 -7.33 -21.67
N LYS A 63 -7.09 -7.76 -20.91
CA LYS A 63 -7.79 -6.90 -19.95
C LYS A 63 -6.85 -6.53 -18.81
N ILE A 64 -6.99 -5.32 -18.25
CA ILE A 64 -6.15 -4.85 -17.14
C ILE A 64 -6.28 -5.76 -15.91
N ASN A 65 -7.47 -6.28 -15.66
CA ASN A 65 -7.72 -7.22 -14.57
C ASN A 65 -7.19 -8.65 -14.80
N GLU A 66 -6.48 -8.90 -15.89
CA GLU A 66 -5.77 -10.15 -16.21
C GLU A 66 -4.26 -9.99 -16.09
N ILE A 67 -3.73 -8.76 -16.17
CA ILE A 67 -2.29 -8.48 -16.15
C ILE A 67 -1.77 -8.56 -14.71
N ALA A 68 -0.79 -9.43 -14.48
CA ALA A 68 -0.17 -9.53 -13.16
C ALA A 68 0.76 -8.33 -12.89
N MET A 69 0.67 -7.79 -11.66
CA MET A 69 1.42 -6.62 -11.22
C MET A 69 1.88 -6.75 -9.77
N LEU A 70 3.07 -6.23 -9.47
CA LEU A 70 3.49 -6.02 -8.09
C LEU A 70 2.82 -4.75 -7.55
N GLY A 71 2.21 -4.86 -6.38
CA GLY A 71 1.55 -3.76 -5.69
C GLY A 71 2.23 -3.38 -4.38
N SER A 72 2.11 -2.13 -4.02
CA SER A 72 2.66 -1.52 -2.82
C SER A 72 1.53 -1.11 -1.88
N HIS A 73 1.48 -1.71 -0.69
CA HIS A 73 0.56 -1.35 0.39
C HIS A 73 1.07 -0.09 1.10
N ASP A 74 0.17 0.87 1.44
CA ASP A 74 0.52 2.17 2.01
C ASP A 74 1.75 2.80 1.32
N ALA A 75 1.66 2.96 0.00
CA ALA A 75 2.76 3.05 -0.94
C ALA A 75 3.82 4.12 -0.62
N PHE A 76 3.40 5.26 -0.09
CA PHE A 76 4.27 6.42 0.13
C PHE A 76 4.50 6.71 1.61
N SER A 77 4.88 5.67 2.35
CA SER A 77 5.20 5.73 3.79
C SER A 77 6.72 5.83 4.07
N ASP A 78 7.54 5.94 3.05
CA ASP A 78 9.01 5.91 3.10
C ASP A 78 9.62 7.02 3.98
N LYS A 79 8.99 8.21 4.03
CA LYS A 79 9.47 9.33 4.85
C LYS A 79 8.96 9.32 6.30
N ILE A 80 8.13 8.34 6.69
CA ILE A 80 7.71 8.19 8.08
C ILE A 80 8.93 8.00 8.98
N SER A 81 9.04 8.84 9.99
CA SER A 81 10.15 8.89 10.93
C SER A 81 9.67 9.27 12.33
N THR A 82 10.57 9.27 13.31
CA THR A 82 10.28 9.78 14.64
C THR A 82 10.00 11.28 14.69
N ALA A 83 10.33 12.02 13.62
CA ALA A 83 9.98 13.43 13.46
C ALA A 83 8.58 13.65 12.87
N SER A 84 7.97 12.62 12.25
CA SER A 84 6.66 12.72 11.60
C SER A 84 5.55 13.12 12.58
N ASP A 85 4.62 13.95 12.14
CA ASP A 85 3.42 14.27 12.89
C ASP A 85 2.37 13.17 12.78
N SER A 86 1.43 13.16 13.74
CA SER A 86 0.33 12.20 13.72
C SER A 86 -0.66 12.54 12.62
N ASP A 87 -1.17 11.51 11.94
CA ASP A 87 -2.27 11.66 11.01
C ASP A 87 -3.54 12.16 11.73
N PRO A 88 -4.12 13.31 11.34
CA PRO A 88 -5.32 13.86 11.97
C PRO A 88 -6.57 12.99 11.74
N GLY A 89 -6.60 12.17 10.68
CA GLY A 89 -7.64 11.19 10.42
C GLY A 89 -7.60 9.98 11.37
N ASN A 90 -6.53 9.79 12.12
CA ASN A 90 -6.40 8.68 13.06
C ASN A 90 -7.15 8.97 14.37
N LYS A 91 -8.32 8.31 14.56
CA LYS A 91 -9.20 8.47 15.74
C LYS A 91 -8.82 7.57 16.93
N GLY A 92 -7.71 6.83 16.88
CA GLY A 92 -7.30 5.88 17.92
C GLY A 92 -6.62 6.51 19.14
N ILE A 93 -6.33 5.69 20.15
CA ILE A 93 -5.57 6.07 21.37
C ILE A 93 -4.22 6.72 21.03
N MET A 94 -3.64 6.34 19.91
CA MET A 94 -2.39 6.89 19.36
C MET A 94 -2.52 8.38 18.96
N ALA A 95 -3.73 8.88 18.75
CA ALA A 95 -4.00 10.29 18.43
C ALA A 95 -3.75 11.25 19.62
N SER A 96 -3.63 10.76 20.86
CA SER A 96 -3.30 11.63 21.98
C SER A 96 -1.83 12.05 21.94
N LYS A 97 -1.55 13.36 22.00
CA LYS A 97 -0.18 13.92 21.96
C LYS A 97 0.76 13.29 22.99
N PHE A 98 0.26 12.91 24.17
CA PHE A 98 1.06 12.26 25.22
C PHE A 98 1.44 10.82 24.85
N PHE A 99 0.49 10.01 24.39
CA PHE A 99 0.76 8.63 23.95
C PHE A 99 1.63 8.59 22.71
N SER A 100 1.40 9.50 21.76
CA SER A 100 2.22 9.59 20.55
C SER A 100 3.67 9.92 20.87
N ALA A 101 3.96 10.85 21.78
CA ALA A 101 5.33 11.18 22.17
C ALA A 101 6.06 9.99 22.85
N LEU A 102 5.36 9.22 23.70
CA LEU A 102 5.94 8.09 24.43
C LEU A 102 6.15 6.86 23.53
N THR A 103 5.27 6.65 22.54
CA THR A 103 5.24 5.47 21.68
C THR A 103 5.80 5.74 20.27
N LYS A 104 6.25 6.96 19.99
CA LYS A 104 6.61 7.42 18.63
C LYS A 104 7.63 6.51 17.94
N GLY A 105 8.66 6.06 18.67
CA GLY A 105 9.66 5.14 18.11
C GLY A 105 9.08 3.78 17.72
N VAL A 106 8.13 3.25 18.49
CA VAL A 106 7.41 2.00 18.18
C VAL A 106 6.44 2.25 17.03
N SER A 107 5.65 3.32 17.10
CA SER A 107 4.67 3.68 16.07
C SER A 107 5.33 3.84 14.70
N THR A 108 6.47 4.51 14.62
CA THR A 108 7.23 4.70 13.38
C THR A 108 7.59 3.36 12.72
N ARG A 109 8.04 2.38 13.49
CA ARG A 109 8.46 1.07 12.97
C ARG A 109 7.32 0.23 12.44
N PHE A 110 6.09 0.48 12.91
CA PHE A 110 4.91 -0.24 12.49
C PHE A 110 3.98 0.59 11.59
N ALA A 111 4.27 1.89 11.44
CA ALA A 111 3.61 2.75 10.48
C ALA A 111 4.32 2.78 9.11
N LYS A 112 5.63 2.57 9.06
CA LYS A 112 6.37 2.50 7.80
C LYS A 112 6.17 1.14 7.16
N THR A 113 5.68 1.13 5.93
CA THR A 113 5.34 -0.06 5.12
C THR A 113 6.19 -0.16 3.86
N GLN A 114 6.84 0.94 3.45
CA GLN A 114 7.75 0.99 2.30
C GLN A 114 9.00 1.78 2.65
N GLU A 115 10.14 1.42 2.04
CA GLU A 115 11.42 2.10 2.26
C GLU A 115 11.78 3.08 1.15
N LEU A 116 11.17 2.95 -0.03
CA LEU A 116 11.48 3.74 -1.21
C LEU A 116 10.32 4.69 -1.55
N ASP A 117 10.68 5.82 -2.14
CA ASP A 117 9.75 6.74 -2.79
C ASP A 117 9.11 6.13 -4.04
N ALA A 118 8.27 6.88 -4.75
CA ALA A 118 7.55 6.37 -5.93
C ALA A 118 8.53 5.94 -7.04
N LYS A 119 9.57 6.72 -7.30
CA LYS A 119 10.58 6.42 -8.32
C LYS A 119 11.32 5.12 -8.00
N GLY A 120 11.73 4.94 -6.76
CA GLY A 120 12.39 3.73 -6.30
C GLY A 120 11.47 2.49 -6.41
N GLN A 121 10.21 2.61 -6.01
CA GLN A 121 9.23 1.53 -6.11
C GLN A 121 8.93 1.16 -7.57
N LEU A 122 8.73 2.14 -8.45
CA LEU A 122 8.57 1.93 -9.89
C LEU A 122 9.76 1.20 -10.48
N SER A 123 11.00 1.58 -10.05
CA SER A 123 12.25 0.91 -10.46
C SER A 123 12.30 -0.56 -10.04
N LEU A 124 11.65 -0.92 -8.94
CA LEU A 124 11.54 -2.29 -8.45
C LEU A 124 10.37 -3.07 -9.08
N GLY A 125 9.71 -2.53 -10.10
CA GLY A 125 8.63 -3.21 -10.81
C GLY A 125 7.24 -3.01 -10.20
N VAL A 126 7.07 -2.12 -9.22
CA VAL A 126 5.75 -1.77 -8.67
C VAL A 126 4.94 -1.05 -9.73
N ARG A 127 3.68 -1.46 -9.91
CA ARG A 127 2.73 -0.86 -10.86
C ARG A 127 1.36 -0.57 -10.25
N TYR A 128 1.11 -1.01 -9.03
CA TYR A 128 -0.08 -0.68 -8.27
C TYR A 128 0.32 0.00 -6.95
N PHE A 129 -0.29 1.14 -6.65
CA PHE A 129 -0.01 1.95 -5.47
C PHE A 129 -1.27 2.16 -4.64
N ASP A 130 -1.32 1.59 -3.43
CA ASP A 130 -2.30 1.91 -2.40
C ASP A 130 -1.93 3.25 -1.76
N ILE A 131 -2.67 4.31 -2.11
CA ILE A 131 -2.36 5.68 -1.71
C ILE A 131 -3.26 6.09 -0.56
N ARG A 132 -2.64 6.58 0.50
CA ARG A 132 -3.32 7.19 1.63
C ARG A 132 -2.84 8.62 1.79
N ALA A 133 -3.77 9.57 1.82
CA ALA A 133 -3.45 10.98 1.87
C ALA A 133 -4.24 11.73 2.94
N SER A 134 -3.72 12.87 3.38
CA SER A 134 -4.40 13.81 4.26
C SER A 134 -4.12 15.23 3.79
N ILE A 135 -5.12 16.10 3.88
CA ILE A 135 -4.91 17.53 3.75
C ILE A 135 -4.69 18.17 5.11
N ILE A 136 -3.63 18.97 5.26
CA ILE A 136 -3.26 19.66 6.51
C ILE A 136 -2.76 21.04 6.13
N ASP A 137 -3.40 22.06 6.68
CA ASP A 137 -3.06 23.48 6.41
C ASP A 137 -3.00 23.80 4.89
N GLY A 138 -3.88 23.18 4.11
CA GLY A 138 -3.99 23.34 2.66
C GLY A 138 -2.95 22.58 1.84
N GLU A 139 -2.13 21.73 2.47
CA GLU A 139 -1.12 20.90 1.80
C GLU A 139 -1.47 19.42 1.88
N TRP A 140 -1.21 18.68 0.80
CA TRP A 140 -1.47 17.26 0.70
C TRP A 140 -0.26 16.43 1.13
N TRP A 141 -0.47 15.54 2.09
CA TRP A 141 0.53 14.63 2.64
C TRP A 141 0.11 13.18 2.45
N THR A 142 1.08 12.31 2.23
CA THR A 142 0.85 10.87 2.37
C THR A 142 0.96 10.45 3.82
N LYS A 143 0.33 9.31 4.17
CA LYS A 143 0.17 8.92 5.57
C LYS A 143 0.01 7.42 5.77
N HIS A 144 0.38 6.95 6.98
CA HIS A 144 -0.10 5.71 7.59
C HIS A 144 -0.03 5.81 9.12
N GLY A 145 -1.07 6.40 9.73
CA GLY A 145 -1.09 6.73 11.15
C GLY A 145 -0.15 7.86 11.55
N LEU A 146 0.91 8.07 10.81
CA LEU A 146 1.84 9.19 10.82
C LEU A 146 1.94 9.79 9.42
N LEU A 147 2.27 11.09 9.35
CA LEU A 147 2.53 11.75 8.07
C LEU A 147 3.86 11.29 7.49
N SER A 148 3.90 11.15 6.17
CA SER A 148 5.11 10.81 5.42
C SER A 148 5.60 12.00 4.59
N GLY A 149 5.56 11.93 3.28
CA GLY A 149 6.00 12.99 2.37
C GLY A 149 4.84 13.80 1.79
N LYS A 150 5.16 14.87 1.08
CA LYS A 150 4.17 15.61 0.29
C LYS A 150 3.68 14.74 -0.87
N LEU A 151 2.37 14.71 -1.08
CA LEU A 151 1.77 13.95 -2.18
C LEU A 151 2.32 14.38 -3.54
N ASP A 152 2.53 15.68 -3.73
CA ASP A 152 3.04 16.27 -4.97
C ASP A 152 4.38 15.66 -5.41
N GLU A 153 5.28 15.40 -4.45
CA GLU A 153 6.60 14.85 -4.76
C GLU A 153 6.49 13.44 -5.39
N TYR A 154 5.58 12.63 -4.88
CA TYR A 154 5.35 11.29 -5.42
C TYR A 154 4.62 11.32 -6.76
N ILE A 155 3.64 12.21 -6.91
CA ILE A 155 2.94 12.42 -8.19
C ILE A 155 3.93 12.87 -9.27
N LEU A 156 4.82 13.83 -8.97
CA LEU A 156 5.84 14.29 -9.92
C LEU A 156 6.81 13.17 -10.33
N GLN A 157 7.17 12.25 -9.42
CA GLN A 157 7.99 11.08 -9.74
C GLN A 157 7.26 10.07 -10.63
N ILE A 158 5.95 9.89 -10.42
CA ILE A 158 5.13 9.04 -11.29
C ILE A 158 5.02 9.64 -12.69
N LEU A 159 4.80 10.95 -12.78
CA LEU A 159 4.77 11.65 -14.07
C LEU A 159 6.11 11.58 -14.80
N GLU A 160 7.24 11.71 -14.06
CA GLU A 160 8.57 11.52 -14.62
C GLU A 160 8.73 10.13 -15.23
N PHE A 161 8.35 9.10 -14.48
CA PHE A 161 8.42 7.72 -14.96
C PHE A 161 7.52 7.50 -16.18
N ALA A 162 6.31 8.02 -16.17
CA ALA A 162 5.36 7.88 -17.29
C ALA A 162 5.83 8.59 -18.58
N GLU A 163 6.61 9.67 -18.45
CA GLU A 163 7.23 10.34 -19.59
C GLU A 163 8.47 9.62 -20.13
N GLU A 164 9.21 8.95 -19.25
CA GLU A 164 10.49 8.31 -19.59
C GLU A 164 10.34 6.85 -20.05
N HIS A 165 9.21 6.21 -19.75
CA HIS A 165 8.97 4.79 -20.03
C HIS A 165 7.66 4.62 -20.82
N ASP A 166 7.76 3.95 -21.94
CA ASP A 166 6.61 3.67 -22.80
C ASP A 166 5.98 2.30 -22.47
N GLY A 167 4.66 2.20 -22.60
CA GLY A 167 3.93 0.93 -22.54
C GLY A 167 3.70 0.36 -21.13
N GLU A 168 3.88 1.16 -20.09
CA GLU A 168 3.61 0.75 -18.71
C GLU A 168 2.17 1.09 -18.29
N VAL A 169 1.55 0.19 -17.54
CA VAL A 169 0.27 0.44 -16.87
C VAL A 169 0.54 0.70 -15.40
N ILE A 170 0.15 1.86 -14.89
CA ILE A 170 0.31 2.22 -13.48
C ILE A 170 -1.08 2.47 -12.88
N ILE A 171 -1.39 1.84 -11.76
CA ILE A 171 -2.65 1.98 -11.05
C ILE A 171 -2.42 2.80 -9.79
N LEU A 172 -3.13 3.91 -9.66
CA LEU A 172 -3.14 4.78 -8.49
C LEU A 172 -4.48 4.60 -7.75
N ASP A 173 -4.47 3.90 -6.64
CA ASP A 173 -5.64 3.64 -5.81
C ASP A 173 -5.66 4.57 -4.60
N PHE A 174 -6.40 5.67 -4.68
CA PHE A 174 -6.65 6.59 -3.58
C PHE A 174 -7.63 5.96 -2.58
N GLN A 175 -7.11 5.09 -1.72
CA GLN A 175 -7.90 4.20 -0.89
C GLN A 175 -8.43 4.86 0.39
N HIS A 176 -7.59 5.66 1.07
CA HIS A 176 -7.97 6.37 2.30
C HIS A 176 -7.46 7.81 2.27
N VAL A 177 -8.35 8.74 2.01
CA VAL A 177 -8.03 10.17 1.93
C VAL A 177 -8.75 10.92 3.06
N TYR A 178 -8.01 11.60 3.95
CA TYR A 178 -8.60 12.47 4.96
C TYR A 178 -8.76 13.88 4.41
N LEU A 179 -9.99 14.31 4.26
CA LEU A 179 -10.37 15.56 3.60
C LEU A 179 -10.59 16.74 4.57
N ALA A 180 -10.57 16.52 5.90
CA ALA A 180 -10.97 17.52 6.90
C ALA A 180 -12.36 18.11 6.57
N GLU A 181 -12.43 19.42 6.31
CA GLU A 181 -13.64 20.12 5.86
C GLU A 181 -13.79 20.21 4.33
N PHE A 182 -12.85 19.63 3.57
CA PHE A 182 -12.84 19.68 2.10
C PHE A 182 -13.63 18.52 1.48
N THR A 183 -13.87 18.62 0.20
CA THR A 183 -14.50 17.58 -0.62
C THR A 183 -13.45 16.84 -1.48
N PRO A 184 -13.77 15.70 -2.10
CA PRO A 184 -12.87 15.05 -3.05
C PRO A 184 -12.41 15.96 -4.20
N HIS A 185 -13.21 16.95 -4.57
CA HIS A 185 -12.88 17.87 -5.66
C HIS A 185 -11.63 18.71 -5.40
N GLU A 186 -11.35 19.05 -4.14
CA GLU A 186 -10.11 19.75 -3.79
C GLU A 186 -8.88 18.87 -4.08
N LEU A 187 -8.95 17.57 -3.82
CA LEU A 187 -7.88 16.66 -4.22
C LEU A 187 -7.75 16.57 -5.73
N PHE A 188 -8.87 16.39 -6.44
CA PHE A 188 -8.85 16.23 -7.90
C PHE A 188 -8.33 17.48 -8.60
N ARG A 189 -8.78 18.66 -8.16
CA ARG A 189 -8.26 19.94 -8.66
C ARG A 189 -6.79 20.10 -8.34
N HIS A 190 -6.38 19.81 -7.11
CA HIS A 190 -4.98 19.85 -6.72
C HIS A 190 -4.12 18.95 -7.63
N LEU A 191 -4.54 17.72 -7.87
CA LEU A 191 -3.84 16.79 -8.77
C LEU A 191 -3.78 17.30 -10.23
N SER A 192 -4.75 18.11 -10.66
CA SER A 192 -4.69 18.78 -11.97
C SER A 192 -3.66 19.90 -12.05
N ASP A 193 -3.32 20.50 -10.90
CA ASP A 193 -2.34 21.56 -10.78
C ASP A 193 -0.91 21.06 -10.62
N VAL A 194 -0.72 19.81 -10.15
CA VAL A 194 0.59 19.18 -10.08
C VAL A 194 1.04 18.77 -11.48
N LYS A 195 1.98 19.51 -12.06
CA LYS A 195 2.41 19.35 -13.46
C LYS A 195 3.90 19.13 -13.60
N ARG A 196 4.26 18.20 -14.50
CA ARG A 196 5.61 18.04 -15.05
C ARG A 196 5.55 18.31 -16.56
N ASN A 197 6.41 19.18 -17.06
CA ASN A 197 6.45 19.57 -18.47
C ASN A 197 5.08 20.00 -19.06
N GLY A 198 4.24 20.63 -18.22
CA GLY A 198 2.89 21.06 -18.58
C GLY A 198 1.81 20.00 -18.55
N LYS A 199 2.15 18.73 -18.24
CA LYS A 199 1.22 17.60 -18.11
C LYS A 199 0.96 17.26 -16.66
N ASN A 200 -0.25 16.82 -16.33
CA ASN A 200 -0.66 16.31 -15.04
C ASN A 200 -1.10 14.83 -15.16
N ILE A 201 -1.60 14.24 -14.07
CA ILE A 201 -1.99 12.81 -14.06
C ILE A 201 -3.12 12.51 -15.06
N TYR A 202 -3.99 13.45 -15.36
CA TYR A 202 -5.13 13.27 -16.29
C TYR A 202 -4.69 13.22 -17.76
N ASP A 203 -3.51 13.75 -18.10
CA ASP A 203 -2.92 13.61 -19.43
C ASP A 203 -2.39 12.19 -19.70
N PHE A 204 -2.24 11.38 -18.65
CA PHE A 204 -1.83 9.99 -18.72
C PHE A 204 -2.95 9.03 -18.33
N ALA A 205 -4.04 9.52 -17.72
CA ALA A 205 -5.17 8.70 -17.34
C ALA A 205 -6.07 8.40 -18.53
N GLU A 206 -6.56 7.17 -18.57
CA GLU A 206 -7.52 6.78 -19.56
C GLU A 206 -8.84 7.53 -19.32
N TYR A 207 -9.32 8.24 -20.37
CA TYR A 207 -10.61 8.89 -20.37
C TYR A 207 -11.69 7.85 -20.69
N LYS A 208 -12.45 7.45 -19.70
CA LYS A 208 -13.52 6.48 -19.88
C LYS A 208 -14.85 7.15 -20.28
N ALA A 209 -15.59 6.49 -21.14
CA ALA A 209 -17.00 6.82 -21.32
C ALA A 209 -17.77 6.58 -20.03
N GLU A 210 -18.84 7.33 -19.78
CA GLU A 210 -19.70 7.13 -18.62
C GLU A 210 -20.12 5.65 -18.51
N ASN A 211 -19.92 5.06 -17.30
CA ASN A 211 -20.22 3.66 -16.99
C ASN A 211 -19.36 2.59 -17.72
N TYR A 212 -18.20 2.93 -18.25
CA TYR A 212 -17.30 1.89 -18.79
C TYR A 212 -16.70 1.05 -17.64
N PRO A 213 -16.99 -0.26 -17.57
CA PRO A 213 -16.57 -1.07 -16.43
C PRO A 213 -15.07 -1.38 -16.49
N ILE A 214 -14.39 -1.34 -15.36
CA ILE A 214 -12.94 -1.63 -15.26
C ILE A 214 -12.59 -3.04 -15.79
N GLY A 215 -13.51 -4.00 -15.64
CA GLY A 215 -13.33 -5.36 -16.13
C GLY A 215 -13.29 -5.51 -17.65
N GLU A 216 -13.68 -4.48 -18.39
CA GLU A 216 -13.57 -4.45 -19.86
C GLU A 216 -12.38 -3.62 -20.35
N LEU A 217 -11.74 -2.86 -19.45
CA LEU A 217 -10.57 -2.02 -19.76
C LEU A 217 -9.40 -2.90 -20.22
N ARG A 218 -8.83 -2.56 -21.37
CA ARG A 218 -7.76 -3.31 -22.00
C ARG A 218 -6.44 -2.54 -22.00
N TYR A 219 -5.36 -3.27 -22.16
CA TYR A 219 -4.02 -2.69 -22.21
C TYR A 219 -3.91 -1.53 -23.21
N ASN A 220 -4.40 -1.71 -24.44
CA ASN A 220 -4.30 -0.67 -25.48
C ASN A 220 -5.21 0.54 -25.23
N ASP A 221 -6.23 0.41 -24.38
CA ASP A 221 -7.07 1.53 -23.96
C ASP A 221 -6.27 2.44 -23.01
N VAL A 222 -5.52 1.83 -22.08
CA VAL A 222 -4.68 2.54 -21.11
C VAL A 222 -3.38 3.02 -21.76
N CYS A 223 -2.70 2.15 -22.51
CA CYS A 223 -1.42 2.43 -23.15
C CYS A 223 -1.61 2.85 -24.62
N ALA A 224 -2.51 3.79 -24.86
CA ALA A 224 -2.82 4.27 -26.21
C ALA A 224 -1.56 4.74 -26.95
N GLY A 225 -1.37 4.25 -28.19
CA GLY A 225 -0.19 4.55 -28.99
C GLY A 225 1.12 4.01 -28.41
N GLY A 226 1.06 3.05 -27.49
CA GLY A 226 2.23 2.44 -26.82
C GLY A 226 2.84 3.32 -25.72
N LYS A 227 2.18 4.40 -25.30
CA LYS A 227 2.62 5.25 -24.20
C LYS A 227 2.21 4.65 -22.85
N THR A 228 2.91 5.01 -21.80
CA THR A 228 2.51 4.67 -20.42
C THR A 228 1.21 5.37 -20.07
N GLY A 229 0.31 4.63 -19.43
CA GLY A 229 -0.99 5.12 -19.00
C GLY A 229 -1.28 4.85 -17.53
N LEU A 230 -2.15 5.70 -16.95
CA LEU A 230 -2.58 5.61 -15.58
C LEU A 230 -4.03 5.12 -15.49
N VAL A 231 -4.31 4.27 -14.51
CA VAL A 231 -5.66 3.90 -14.07
C VAL A 231 -5.86 4.50 -12.68
N LEU A 232 -6.86 5.34 -12.52
CA LEU A 232 -7.14 6.05 -11.28
C LEU A 232 -8.35 5.43 -10.58
N LEU A 233 -8.18 5.06 -9.32
CA LEU A 233 -9.24 4.58 -8.44
C LEU A 233 -9.44 5.57 -7.30
N PHE A 234 -10.68 5.78 -6.90
CA PHE A 234 -10.99 6.61 -5.73
C PHE A 234 -12.05 5.93 -4.85
N ASN A 235 -11.81 5.94 -3.53
CA ASN A 235 -12.71 5.39 -2.54
C ASN A 235 -13.53 6.50 -1.87
N CYS A 236 -14.85 6.41 -1.96
CA CYS A 236 -15.79 7.32 -1.30
C CYS A 236 -16.32 6.79 0.05
N GLU A 237 -16.01 5.53 0.43
CA GLU A 237 -16.60 4.86 1.59
C GLU A 237 -16.42 5.61 2.93
N ASP A 238 -15.34 6.38 3.07
CA ASP A 238 -15.00 7.10 4.31
C ASP A 238 -15.76 8.43 4.48
N TYR A 239 -16.67 8.80 3.55
CA TYR A 239 -17.30 10.10 3.49
C TYR A 239 -18.83 10.00 3.36
N ASP A 240 -19.52 11.07 3.79
CA ASP A 240 -20.92 11.33 3.41
C ASP A 240 -20.99 11.78 1.93
N TYR A 241 -20.32 11.03 1.05
CA TYR A 241 -20.12 11.30 -0.37
C TYR A 241 -20.18 9.99 -1.14
N THR A 242 -20.86 9.98 -2.24
CA THR A 242 -20.90 8.82 -3.13
C THR A 242 -20.14 9.12 -4.42
N PHE A 243 -19.72 8.08 -5.13
CA PHE A 243 -19.07 8.25 -6.42
C PHE A 243 -19.98 8.98 -7.44
N ALA A 244 -21.31 8.91 -7.25
CA ALA A 244 -22.27 9.66 -8.07
C ALA A 244 -22.16 11.18 -7.90
N ASP A 245 -21.72 11.65 -6.73
CA ASP A 245 -21.59 13.06 -6.40
C ASP A 245 -20.32 13.70 -6.96
N ILE A 246 -19.40 12.90 -7.51
CA ILE A 246 -18.20 13.42 -8.18
C ILE A 246 -18.61 14.18 -9.44
N GLU A 247 -18.08 15.40 -9.61
CA GLU A 247 -18.33 16.22 -10.80
C GLU A 247 -17.93 15.48 -12.08
N SER A 248 -18.74 15.63 -13.12
CA SER A 248 -18.56 14.94 -14.41
C SER A 248 -17.18 15.18 -15.04
N GLU A 249 -16.58 16.34 -14.77
CA GLU A 249 -15.24 16.72 -15.23
C GLU A 249 -14.16 15.74 -14.75
N TYR A 250 -14.24 15.28 -13.50
CA TYR A 250 -13.25 14.35 -12.92
C TYR A 250 -13.74 12.89 -12.95
N LYS A 251 -15.05 12.68 -12.88
CA LYS A 251 -15.65 11.34 -12.84
C LYS A 251 -15.24 10.46 -14.03
N CYS A 252 -14.99 11.06 -15.17
CA CYS A 252 -14.56 10.35 -16.37
C CYS A 252 -13.14 9.77 -16.28
N TYR A 253 -12.32 10.19 -15.31
CA TYR A 253 -10.97 9.68 -15.11
C TYR A 253 -10.87 8.63 -14.00
N TYR A 254 -11.82 8.60 -13.04
CA TYR A 254 -11.75 7.72 -11.89
C TYR A 254 -12.71 6.54 -12.02
N TYR A 255 -12.25 5.39 -11.53
CA TYR A 255 -13.09 4.23 -11.24
C TYR A 255 -13.52 4.26 -9.77
N ASP A 256 -14.75 3.82 -9.50
CA ASP A 256 -15.27 3.67 -8.15
C ASP A 256 -14.62 2.44 -7.48
N ARG A 257 -13.76 2.70 -6.53
CA ARG A 257 -13.04 1.62 -5.86
C ARG A 257 -13.96 0.60 -5.20
N GLU A 258 -15.07 1.02 -4.60
CA GLU A 258 -16.03 0.13 -3.95
C GLU A 258 -16.75 -0.75 -4.98
N ALA A 259 -17.19 -0.15 -6.07
CA ALA A 259 -17.91 -0.86 -7.12
C ALA A 259 -16.98 -1.70 -8.00
N ASP A 260 -15.78 -1.22 -8.32
CA ASP A 260 -14.92 -1.75 -9.39
C ASP A 260 -13.77 -2.65 -8.88
N VAL A 261 -13.54 -2.71 -7.56
CA VAL A 261 -12.41 -3.46 -7.00
C VAL A 261 -12.87 -4.58 -6.07
N ARG A 262 -12.24 -5.73 -6.18
CA ARG A 262 -12.28 -6.80 -5.20
C ARG A 262 -10.94 -6.90 -4.49
N SER A 263 -10.90 -6.44 -3.23
CA SER A 263 -9.70 -6.39 -2.41
C SER A 263 -10.04 -6.81 -0.98
N LEU A 264 -9.82 -8.07 -0.64
CA LEU A 264 -10.18 -8.60 0.68
C LEU A 264 -9.03 -8.45 1.68
N TRP A 265 -9.27 -7.67 2.72
CA TRP A 265 -8.34 -7.54 3.82
C TRP A 265 -8.48 -8.68 4.83
N HIS A 266 -7.47 -9.54 4.95
CA HIS A 266 -7.50 -10.74 5.79
C HIS A 266 -7.27 -10.47 7.27
N SER A 267 -6.75 -9.30 7.63
CA SER A 267 -6.66 -8.81 9.01
C SER A 267 -6.04 -9.80 10.01
N THR A 268 -4.86 -10.35 9.68
CA THR A 268 -4.10 -11.28 10.52
C THR A 268 -2.60 -11.05 10.38
N CYS A 269 -1.84 -11.40 11.44
CA CYS A 269 -0.38 -11.43 11.40
C CYS A 269 0.18 -12.87 11.46
N VAL A 270 -0.68 -13.88 11.40
CA VAL A 270 -0.28 -15.30 11.40
C VAL A 270 -0.16 -15.79 9.96
N THR A 271 1.06 -16.01 9.48
CA THR A 271 1.37 -16.38 8.08
C THR A 271 0.53 -17.56 7.56
N THR A 272 0.44 -18.66 8.34
CA THR A 272 -0.32 -19.84 7.91
C THR A 272 -1.82 -19.58 7.79
N LYS A 273 -2.36 -18.69 8.63
CA LYS A 273 -3.76 -18.25 8.55
C LYS A 273 -3.96 -17.38 7.32
N LEU A 274 -3.07 -16.44 7.06
CA LEU A 274 -3.14 -15.55 5.90
C LEU A 274 -3.09 -16.34 4.59
N VAL A 275 -2.12 -17.26 4.43
CA VAL A 275 -2.03 -18.15 3.26
C VAL A 275 -3.33 -18.93 3.05
N ARG A 276 -3.89 -19.50 4.13
CA ARG A 276 -5.16 -20.23 4.05
C ARG A 276 -6.34 -19.35 3.60
N GLU A 277 -6.40 -18.10 4.07
CA GLU A 277 -7.46 -17.17 3.64
C GLU A 277 -7.27 -16.73 2.19
N ILE A 278 -6.03 -16.49 1.73
CA ILE A 278 -5.70 -16.25 0.31
C ILE A 278 -6.12 -17.44 -0.56
N ASP A 279 -5.81 -18.68 -0.14
CA ASP A 279 -6.22 -19.89 -0.87
C ASP A 279 -7.74 -20.02 -0.98
N LYS A 280 -8.49 -19.66 0.08
CA LYS A 280 -9.97 -19.65 0.05
C LYS A 280 -10.51 -18.62 -0.93
N GLU A 281 -9.97 -17.39 -0.90
CA GLU A 281 -10.37 -16.33 -1.82
C GLU A 281 -10.05 -16.72 -3.26
N CYS A 282 -8.85 -17.26 -3.51
CA CYS A 282 -8.45 -17.77 -4.81
C CYS A 282 -9.45 -18.82 -5.34
N LYS A 283 -9.84 -19.80 -4.52
CA LYS A 283 -10.83 -20.81 -4.89
C LYS A 283 -12.19 -20.19 -5.19
N LEU A 284 -12.65 -19.25 -4.38
CA LEU A 284 -13.90 -18.53 -4.60
C LEU A 284 -13.90 -17.84 -5.96
N LEU A 285 -12.86 -17.05 -6.24
CA LEU A 285 -12.76 -16.26 -7.46
C LEU A 285 -12.64 -17.12 -8.71
N LYS A 286 -12.06 -18.32 -8.62
CA LYS A 286 -12.02 -19.29 -9.72
C LYS A 286 -13.34 -20.00 -9.99
N THR A 287 -14.22 -20.08 -9.00
CA THR A 287 -15.50 -20.81 -9.08
C THR A 287 -16.72 -19.92 -9.30
N THR A 288 -16.54 -18.60 -9.21
CA THR A 288 -17.61 -17.62 -9.40
C THR A 288 -17.29 -16.63 -10.50
N THR A 289 -18.31 -16.19 -11.22
CA THR A 289 -18.21 -15.07 -12.18
C THR A 289 -18.55 -13.72 -11.56
N THR A 290 -19.00 -13.69 -10.31
CA THR A 290 -19.50 -12.48 -9.63
C THR A 290 -18.51 -11.33 -9.59
N TYR A 291 -17.20 -11.64 -9.65
CA TYR A 291 -16.12 -10.64 -9.57
C TYR A 291 -15.24 -10.64 -10.83
N SER A 292 -15.70 -11.22 -11.94
CA SER A 292 -14.93 -11.30 -13.19
C SER A 292 -14.75 -9.94 -13.87
N ASP A 293 -15.64 -9.00 -13.58
CA ASP A 293 -15.67 -7.62 -14.05
C ASP A 293 -14.90 -6.64 -13.14
N LYS A 294 -14.31 -7.13 -12.04
CA LYS A 294 -13.59 -6.31 -11.08
C LYS A 294 -12.08 -6.45 -11.20
N LEU A 295 -11.39 -5.39 -10.81
CA LEU A 295 -9.96 -5.46 -10.52
C LEU A 295 -9.76 -6.26 -9.23
N ARG A 296 -8.91 -7.29 -9.25
CA ARG A 296 -8.76 -8.23 -8.14
C ARG A 296 -7.38 -8.11 -7.52
N ILE A 297 -7.36 -7.74 -6.24
CA ILE A 297 -6.14 -7.45 -5.49
C ILE A 297 -5.93 -8.48 -4.39
N ASN A 298 -4.80 -9.15 -4.42
CA ASN A 298 -4.35 -10.05 -3.36
C ASN A 298 -3.65 -9.22 -2.28
N GLN A 299 -4.36 -8.91 -1.21
CA GLN A 299 -3.82 -8.23 -0.03
C GLN A 299 -3.01 -9.23 0.81
N THR A 300 -1.69 -9.20 0.67
CA THR A 300 -0.82 -10.17 1.32
C THR A 300 -0.09 -9.61 2.55
N GLN A 301 -0.30 -8.34 2.88
CA GLN A 301 0.32 -7.72 4.05
C GLN A 301 -0.19 -8.29 5.37
N HIS A 302 0.68 -8.29 6.37
CA HIS A 302 0.30 -8.64 7.73
C HIS A 302 -0.32 -7.46 8.48
N THR A 303 -1.35 -7.74 9.28
CA THR A 303 -1.97 -6.75 10.17
C THR A 303 -1.69 -7.10 11.61
N ILE A 304 -1.02 -6.21 12.35
CA ILE A 304 -0.75 -6.38 13.77
C ILE A 304 -2.04 -6.23 14.55
N LYS A 305 -2.52 -7.33 15.11
CA LYS A 305 -3.66 -7.39 16.02
C LYS A 305 -3.29 -8.13 17.30
N ALA A 306 -4.28 -8.34 18.18
CA ALA A 306 -4.08 -9.03 19.45
C ALA A 306 -3.47 -10.44 19.28
N ASP A 307 -3.77 -11.13 18.18
CA ASP A 307 -3.22 -12.46 17.83
C ASP A 307 -1.72 -12.41 17.46
N GLY A 308 -1.17 -11.22 17.23
CA GLY A 308 0.23 -10.99 16.85
C GLY A 308 0.99 -10.01 17.70
N LEU A 309 0.43 -9.62 18.85
CA LEU A 309 1.12 -8.66 19.73
C LEU A 309 2.52 -9.12 20.14
N TYR A 310 2.76 -10.43 20.24
CA TYR A 310 4.09 -10.98 20.51
C TYR A 310 5.11 -10.62 19.40
N ARG A 311 4.67 -10.47 18.14
CA ARG A 311 5.56 -10.07 17.04
C ARG A 311 6.08 -8.64 17.20
N VAL A 312 5.28 -7.74 17.78
CA VAL A 312 5.73 -6.39 18.12
C VAL A 312 6.92 -6.43 19.06
N ILE A 313 6.95 -7.42 19.97
CA ILE A 313 8.01 -7.59 20.97
C ILE A 313 9.24 -8.30 20.38
N PHE A 314 9.04 -9.32 19.54
CA PHE A 314 10.13 -10.19 19.07
C PHE A 314 10.67 -9.78 17.70
N GLU A 315 9.83 -9.26 16.82
CA GLU A 315 10.25 -8.88 15.45
C GLU A 315 10.68 -7.41 15.34
N TRP A 316 10.34 -6.57 16.32
CA TRP A 316 10.78 -5.18 16.49
C TRP A 316 10.31 -4.19 15.44
N SER A 317 9.92 -4.60 14.23
CA SER A 317 9.44 -3.76 13.16
C SER A 317 8.55 -4.52 12.19
N LEU A 318 7.73 -3.78 11.46
CA LEU A 318 6.94 -4.33 10.36
C LEU A 318 7.84 -4.83 9.21
N LEU A 319 9.00 -4.20 9.00
CA LEU A 319 10.00 -4.66 8.01
C LEU A 319 10.46 -6.09 8.29
N ASN A 320 10.83 -6.41 9.54
CA ASN A 320 11.28 -7.77 9.88
C ASN A 320 10.17 -8.80 9.67
N ILE A 321 8.92 -8.43 10.00
CA ILE A 321 7.76 -9.28 9.76
C ILE A 321 7.56 -9.50 8.26
N ALA A 322 7.64 -8.44 7.47
CA ALA A 322 7.47 -8.49 6.02
C ALA A 322 8.58 -9.30 5.35
N ASP A 323 9.84 -9.12 5.74
CA ASP A 323 10.99 -9.86 5.18
C ASP A 323 10.81 -11.39 5.30
N ASP A 324 10.45 -11.87 6.49
CA ASP A 324 10.24 -13.30 6.71
C ASP A 324 9.04 -13.85 5.94
N TYR A 325 8.02 -13.03 5.82
CA TYR A 325 6.76 -13.40 5.23
C TYR A 325 6.80 -13.33 3.70
N ASN A 326 7.28 -12.25 3.11
CA ASN A 326 7.38 -12.06 1.67
C ASN A 326 8.21 -13.18 1.01
N ALA A 327 9.31 -13.59 1.67
CA ALA A 327 10.10 -14.73 1.22
C ALA A 327 9.31 -16.05 1.16
N LYS A 328 8.37 -16.27 2.11
CA LYS A 328 7.52 -17.47 2.14
C LYS A 328 6.42 -17.43 1.09
N LEU A 329 5.90 -16.23 0.77
CA LEU A 329 4.87 -16.08 -0.25
C LEU A 329 5.36 -16.50 -1.63
N VAL A 330 6.49 -15.97 -2.07
CA VAL A 330 7.06 -16.30 -3.41
C VAL A 330 7.60 -17.73 -3.51
N GLN A 331 7.70 -18.44 -2.39
CA GLN A 331 8.04 -19.86 -2.37
C GLN A 331 6.80 -20.76 -2.30
N ASN A 332 5.62 -20.18 -2.18
CA ASN A 332 4.39 -20.96 -2.09
C ASN A 332 4.06 -21.61 -3.44
N ALA A 333 3.76 -22.91 -3.40
CA ALA A 333 3.42 -23.68 -4.62
C ALA A 333 2.16 -23.14 -5.33
N ASN A 334 1.28 -22.44 -4.62
CA ASN A 334 0.04 -21.89 -5.18
C ASN A 334 0.21 -20.46 -5.74
N PHE A 335 1.42 -19.89 -5.77
CA PHE A 335 1.62 -18.50 -6.17
C PHE A 335 1.08 -18.19 -7.57
N ASP A 336 1.34 -19.05 -8.54
CA ASP A 336 0.80 -18.94 -9.91
C ASP A 336 -0.74 -18.98 -9.94
N GLU A 337 -1.35 -19.80 -9.08
CA GLU A 337 -2.80 -19.85 -8.95
C GLU A 337 -3.37 -18.57 -8.34
N TRP A 338 -2.65 -17.98 -7.38
CA TRP A 338 -3.03 -16.70 -6.80
C TRP A 338 -2.99 -15.58 -7.84
N LEU A 339 -1.94 -15.51 -8.68
CA LEU A 339 -1.84 -14.54 -9.78
C LEU A 339 -2.99 -14.69 -10.78
N SER A 340 -3.39 -15.93 -11.10
CA SER A 340 -4.50 -16.17 -12.02
C SER A 340 -5.87 -15.72 -11.48
N ALA A 341 -6.04 -15.76 -10.17
CA ALA A 341 -7.29 -15.34 -9.51
C ALA A 341 -7.27 -13.86 -9.12
N MET A 342 -6.13 -13.36 -8.64
CA MET A 342 -5.90 -12.02 -8.11
C MET A 342 -4.56 -11.50 -8.64
N PRO A 343 -4.53 -10.92 -9.85
CA PRO A 343 -3.27 -10.60 -10.52
C PRO A 343 -2.47 -9.47 -9.88
N ILE A 344 -3.09 -8.59 -9.10
CA ILE A 344 -2.36 -7.58 -8.34
C ILE A 344 -1.90 -8.17 -7.01
N PHE A 345 -0.59 -8.35 -6.87
CA PHE A 345 0.06 -8.90 -5.68
C PHE A 345 0.60 -7.78 -4.81
N MET A 346 -0.18 -7.34 -3.81
CA MET A 346 0.13 -6.19 -2.96
C MET A 346 0.82 -6.60 -1.66
N VAL A 347 1.95 -5.95 -1.35
CA VAL A 347 2.83 -6.28 -0.21
C VAL A 347 3.28 -5.06 0.58
N ASP A 348 3.66 -5.29 1.84
CA ASP A 348 4.56 -4.39 2.57
C ASP A 348 6.00 -4.64 2.12
N PHE A 349 6.82 -3.58 2.11
CA PHE A 349 8.26 -3.63 1.82
C PHE A 349 8.61 -4.40 0.54
N THR A 350 8.36 -3.77 -0.58
CA THR A 350 8.79 -4.27 -1.90
C THR A 350 10.31 -4.45 -1.99
N THR A 351 11.06 -3.85 -1.06
CA THR A 351 12.51 -3.96 -0.87
C THR A 351 12.94 -5.19 -0.06
N SER A 352 12.02 -6.04 0.37
CA SER A 352 12.34 -7.23 1.19
C SER A 352 13.51 -8.02 0.62
N LYS A 353 14.56 -8.21 1.44
CA LYS A 353 15.83 -8.83 1.01
C LYS A 353 15.82 -10.34 1.16
N LYS A 354 15.10 -10.86 2.17
CA LYS A 354 15.09 -12.27 2.47
C LYS A 354 14.55 -13.11 1.32
N GLY A 355 15.34 -14.08 0.90
CA GLY A 355 14.97 -15.00 -0.16
C GLY A 355 14.90 -14.41 -1.56
N ASP A 356 15.55 -13.26 -1.81
CA ASP A 356 15.51 -12.52 -3.08
C ASP A 356 14.07 -12.21 -3.52
N PHE A 357 13.25 -11.79 -2.56
CA PHE A 357 11.81 -11.62 -2.75
C PHE A 357 11.46 -10.82 -4.02
N ASN A 358 12.00 -9.60 -4.14
CA ASN A 358 11.64 -8.72 -5.25
C ASN A 358 11.97 -9.33 -6.61
N ALA A 359 13.17 -9.90 -6.78
CA ALA A 359 13.59 -10.54 -8.02
C ALA A 359 12.70 -11.75 -8.37
N LYS A 360 12.34 -12.57 -7.36
CA LYS A 360 11.46 -13.73 -7.56
C LYS A 360 10.04 -13.33 -7.89
N ALA A 361 9.47 -12.37 -7.14
CA ALA A 361 8.12 -11.88 -7.38
C ALA A 361 7.98 -11.32 -8.81
N ASN A 362 8.90 -10.44 -9.22
CA ASN A 362 8.92 -9.88 -10.56
C ASN A 362 9.10 -10.96 -11.65
N LYS A 363 9.98 -11.95 -11.41
CA LYS A 363 10.15 -13.06 -12.37
C LYS A 363 8.85 -13.87 -12.51
N MET A 364 8.16 -14.19 -11.43
CA MET A 364 6.92 -14.97 -11.48
C MET A 364 5.80 -14.16 -12.16
N ILE A 365 5.70 -12.86 -11.87
CA ILE A 365 4.78 -11.94 -12.56
C ILE A 365 5.10 -11.88 -14.05
N TYR A 366 6.36 -11.72 -14.42
CA TYR A 366 6.82 -11.74 -15.81
C TYR A 366 6.44 -13.05 -16.53
N ASP A 367 6.80 -14.19 -15.93
CA ASP A 367 6.52 -15.51 -16.50
C ASP A 367 5.00 -15.73 -16.68
N TYR A 368 4.19 -15.24 -15.73
CA TYR A 368 2.73 -15.27 -15.84
C TYR A 368 2.23 -14.43 -17.03
N ASN A 369 2.70 -13.18 -17.15
CA ASN A 369 2.29 -12.29 -18.24
C ASN A 369 2.75 -12.79 -19.61
N VAL A 370 3.93 -13.43 -19.69
CA VAL A 370 4.39 -14.10 -20.93
C VAL A 370 3.42 -15.21 -21.33
N ARG A 371 2.97 -16.04 -20.38
CA ARG A 371 1.98 -17.08 -20.69
C ARG A 371 0.64 -16.49 -21.12
N LEU A 372 0.18 -15.43 -20.42
CA LEU A 372 -1.04 -14.70 -20.78
C LEU A 372 -0.99 -14.17 -22.23
N CYS A 373 0.15 -13.68 -22.67
CA CYS A 373 0.33 -13.11 -24.01
C CYS A 373 0.57 -14.15 -25.11
N ASN A 374 1.06 -15.36 -24.77
CA ASN A 374 1.39 -16.40 -25.74
C ASN A 374 0.35 -17.53 -25.82
N GLY A 375 -0.57 -17.62 -24.85
CA GLY A 375 -1.70 -18.56 -24.83
C GLY A 375 -2.87 -18.02 -25.60
#